data_b47fe6e0aa8cfab77ae3e975c604f722
#
_entry.id   b47fe6e0aa8cfab77ae3e975c604f722
#
_cell.length_a   1.000
_cell.length_b   1.000
_cell.length_c   1.000
_cell.angle_alpha   90.00
_cell.angle_beta   90.00
_cell.angle_gamma   90.00
#
_symmetry.space_group_name_H-M   'P 1'
#
loop_
_entity.id
_entity.type
_entity.pdbx_description
1 polymer ?
#
loop_
_entity_poly.entity_id
_entity_poly.type
_entity_poly.pdbx_seq_one_letter_code
_entity_poly.pdbx_strand_id
1 'polypeptide(L)'
;MSRAEWDKVRGETEEWEGPREAYLEQVDDFGVETAAKIRTILDAMDFQQLIVFRYSDSDRVVAPFVVGVSSEGNALIRGYQVEGVSKSGKGPGWRVYQIKKMEKVVNYFEFFNVDDFDFDEFYPWTYKVFKML
;
A
#
# COMPACT_ATOMS: atom_id res chain seq x y z
N MET A 1 -17.94 -3.93 7.82
CA MET A 1 -17.55 -5.36 7.84
C MET A 1 -16.48 -5.58 8.89
N SER A 2 -16.56 -6.69 9.62
CA SER A 2 -15.57 -7.02 10.64
C SER A 2 -14.29 -7.58 10.03
N ARG A 3 -13.20 -7.57 10.80
CA ARG A 3 -11.95 -8.18 10.41
C ARG A 3 -12.11 -9.67 10.08
N ALA A 4 -12.91 -10.38 10.86
CA ALA A 4 -13.15 -11.80 10.63
C ALA A 4 -13.87 -12.05 9.31
N GLU A 5 -14.82 -11.20 8.95
CA GLU A 5 -15.52 -11.30 7.68
C GLU A 5 -14.59 -11.00 6.50
N TRP A 6 -13.71 -10.01 6.64
CA TRP A 6 -12.71 -9.69 5.64
C TRP A 6 -11.77 -10.87 5.41
N ASP A 7 -11.25 -11.46 6.48
CA ASP A 7 -10.34 -12.59 6.39
C ASP A 7 -10.99 -13.78 5.69
N LYS A 8 -12.30 -13.99 5.92
CA LYS A 8 -13.06 -15.04 5.27
C LYS A 8 -13.23 -14.80 3.77
N VAL A 9 -13.54 -13.58 3.38
CA VAL A 9 -13.65 -13.19 1.96
C VAL A 9 -12.30 -13.27 1.28
N ARG A 10 -11.26 -12.83 1.96
CA ARG A 10 -9.90 -12.84 1.48
C ARG A 10 -9.40 -14.25 1.14
N GLY A 11 -9.81 -15.25 1.91
CA GLY A 11 -9.48 -16.64 1.63
C GLY A 11 -10.09 -17.18 0.34
N GLU A 12 -11.11 -16.50 -0.21
CA GLU A 12 -11.74 -16.84 -1.49
C GLU A 12 -11.07 -16.15 -2.68
N THR A 13 -10.24 -15.14 -2.44
CA THR A 13 -9.43 -14.50 -3.45
C THR A 13 -8.03 -15.08 -3.39
N GLU A 14 -7.32 -15.18 -4.47
CA GLU A 14 -5.99 -15.79 -4.50
C GLU A 14 -4.96 -14.99 -3.70
N GLU A 15 -5.11 -14.97 -2.41
CA GLU A 15 -4.29 -14.24 -1.50
C GLU A 15 -3.09 -15.07 -1.06
N TRP A 16 -1.97 -14.40 -0.85
CA TRP A 16 -0.78 -15.08 -0.35
C TRP A 16 -0.94 -15.41 1.14
N GLU A 17 -0.80 -16.69 1.49
CA GLU A 17 -0.89 -17.18 2.86
C GLU A 17 0.44 -17.68 3.42
N GLY A 18 1.51 -17.56 2.66
CA GLY A 18 2.83 -18.06 3.06
C GLY A 18 3.56 -17.16 4.05
N PRO A 19 4.74 -17.60 4.49
CA PRO A 19 5.59 -16.78 5.35
C PRO A 19 6.01 -15.48 4.68
N ARG A 20 6.32 -14.49 5.49
CA ARG A 20 6.73 -13.16 5.00
C ARG A 20 7.93 -13.21 4.05
N GLU A 21 8.87 -14.10 4.29
CA GLU A 21 10.04 -14.27 3.44
C GLU A 21 9.66 -14.62 2.00
N ALA A 22 8.60 -15.38 1.83
CA ALA A 22 8.11 -15.72 0.50
C ALA A 22 7.45 -14.55 -0.21
N TYR A 23 6.87 -13.60 0.54
CA TYR A 23 6.43 -12.34 -0.06
C TYR A 23 7.60 -11.59 -0.68
N LEU A 24 8.73 -11.57 0.02
CA LEU A 24 9.91 -10.85 -0.46
C LEU A 24 10.45 -11.46 -1.76
N GLU A 25 10.35 -12.77 -1.95
CA GLU A 25 10.70 -13.40 -3.20
C GLU A 25 9.80 -12.96 -4.34
N GLN A 26 8.48 -12.90 -4.10
CA GLN A 26 7.53 -12.41 -5.11
C GLN A 26 7.74 -10.94 -5.43
N VAL A 27 8.14 -10.15 -4.45
CA VAL A 27 8.44 -8.74 -4.65
C VAL A 27 9.54 -8.54 -5.68
N ASP A 28 10.55 -9.41 -5.68
CA ASP A 28 11.66 -9.31 -6.64
C ASP A 28 11.21 -9.49 -8.09
N ASP A 29 10.08 -10.18 -8.33
CA ASP A 29 9.55 -10.39 -9.68
C ASP A 29 9.11 -9.08 -10.36
N PHE A 30 8.93 -8.00 -9.61
CA PHE A 30 8.55 -6.70 -10.16
C PHE A 30 9.75 -5.89 -10.69
N GLY A 31 10.96 -6.43 -10.59
CA GLY A 31 12.18 -5.72 -10.98
C GLY A 31 12.80 -4.96 -9.81
N VAL A 32 14.06 -4.62 -9.96
CA VAL A 32 14.89 -4.07 -8.87
C VAL A 32 14.32 -2.78 -8.31
N GLU A 33 13.94 -1.83 -9.17
CA GLU A 33 13.43 -0.53 -8.72
C GLU A 33 12.10 -0.64 -8.00
N THR A 34 11.15 -1.35 -8.58
CA THR A 34 9.82 -1.50 -7.97
C THR A 34 9.92 -2.33 -6.69
N ALA A 35 10.73 -3.38 -6.68
CA ALA A 35 10.95 -4.18 -5.50
C ALA A 35 11.51 -3.36 -4.33
N ALA A 36 12.45 -2.47 -4.59
CA ALA A 36 13.01 -1.59 -3.56
C ALA A 36 11.94 -0.67 -2.97
N LYS A 37 11.07 -0.13 -3.81
CA LYS A 37 9.93 0.71 -3.36
C LYS A 37 8.97 -0.09 -2.47
N ILE A 38 8.63 -1.30 -2.90
CA ILE A 38 7.74 -2.18 -2.13
C ILE A 38 8.33 -2.46 -0.74
N ARG A 39 9.62 -2.79 -0.67
CA ARG A 39 10.29 -3.06 0.62
C ARG A 39 10.26 -1.84 1.54
N THR A 40 10.52 -0.66 1.00
CA THR A 40 10.43 0.58 1.79
C THR A 40 9.04 0.76 2.36
N ILE A 41 8.00 0.51 1.55
CA ILE A 41 6.61 0.63 1.98
C ILE A 41 6.28 -0.41 3.05
N LEU A 42 6.68 -1.66 2.84
CA LEU A 42 6.42 -2.73 3.81
C LEU A 42 7.08 -2.44 5.16
N ASP A 43 8.30 -1.92 5.15
CA ASP A 43 9.00 -1.54 6.38
C ASP A 43 8.26 -0.40 7.10
N ALA A 44 7.80 0.60 6.36
CA ALA A 44 7.02 1.69 6.95
C ALA A 44 5.71 1.17 7.56
N MET A 45 5.04 0.21 6.90
CA MET A 45 3.83 -0.41 7.44
C MET A 45 4.10 -1.17 8.73
N ASP A 46 5.22 -1.90 8.81
CA ASP A 46 5.59 -2.65 10.01
C ASP A 46 5.73 -1.73 11.24
N PHE A 47 6.23 -0.53 11.03
CA PHE A 47 6.43 0.45 12.11
C PHE A 47 5.29 1.46 12.19
N GLN A 48 4.27 1.34 11.36
CA GLN A 48 3.17 2.29 11.25
C GLN A 48 3.68 3.72 11.08
N GLN A 49 4.53 3.90 10.08
CA GLN A 49 5.13 5.19 9.75
C GLN A 49 4.64 5.67 8.39
N LEU A 50 4.50 6.99 8.26
CA LEU A 50 4.16 7.63 7.00
C LEU A 50 5.29 7.44 5.99
N ILE A 51 4.92 7.45 4.70
CA ILE A 51 5.87 7.51 3.60
C ILE A 51 5.68 8.80 2.85
N VAL A 52 6.74 9.28 2.21
CA VAL A 52 6.68 10.41 1.28
C VAL A 52 7.24 9.96 -0.07
N PHE A 53 6.59 10.40 -1.13
CA PHE A 53 6.99 10.09 -2.50
C PHE A 53 6.44 11.14 -3.45
N ARG A 54 7.00 11.16 -4.67
CA ARG A 54 6.52 12.00 -5.75
C ARG A 54 5.64 11.19 -6.68
N TYR A 55 4.49 11.73 -7.05
CA TYR A 55 3.53 11.07 -7.93
C TYR A 55 2.81 12.11 -8.78
N SER A 56 2.87 11.95 -10.12
CA SER A 56 2.29 12.93 -11.05
C SER A 56 2.74 14.37 -10.74
N ASP A 57 4.05 14.55 -10.56
CA ASP A 57 4.70 15.83 -10.34
C ASP A 57 4.35 16.56 -9.03
N SER A 58 3.79 15.85 -8.04
CA SER A 58 3.59 16.44 -6.73
C SER A 58 4.06 15.50 -5.62
N ASP A 59 4.59 16.09 -4.56
CA ASP A 59 5.01 15.33 -3.39
C ASP A 59 3.78 15.00 -2.54
N ARG A 60 3.77 13.79 -1.99
CA ARG A 60 2.64 13.30 -1.21
C ARG A 60 3.15 12.58 0.03
N VAL A 61 2.44 12.80 1.14
CA VAL A 61 2.68 12.10 2.39
C VAL A 61 1.48 11.19 2.63
N VAL A 62 1.74 9.90 2.79
CA VAL A 62 0.70 8.88 2.81
C VAL A 62 0.92 7.91 3.96
N ALA A 63 -0.19 7.56 4.63
CA ALA A 63 -0.22 6.46 5.58
C ALA A 63 -0.52 5.17 4.80
N PRO A 64 0.44 4.24 4.67
CA PRO A 64 0.24 3.03 3.87
C PRO A 64 -0.58 1.99 4.64
N PHE A 65 -1.62 1.45 4.00
CA PHE A 65 -2.52 0.48 4.63
C PHE A 65 -2.51 -0.89 3.95
N VAL A 66 -2.43 -0.92 2.63
CA VAL A 66 -2.46 -2.19 1.87
C VAL A 66 -1.46 -2.15 0.74
N VAL A 67 -0.68 -3.21 0.61
CA VAL A 67 0.17 -3.43 -0.57
C VAL A 67 -0.27 -4.74 -1.20
N GLY A 68 -0.51 -4.72 -2.49
CA GLY A 68 -0.95 -5.91 -3.19
C GLY A 68 -0.74 -5.81 -4.69
N VAL A 69 -1.32 -6.76 -5.41
CA VAL A 69 -1.21 -6.86 -6.86
C VAL A 69 -2.59 -6.89 -7.46
N SER A 70 -2.82 -6.09 -8.50
CA SER A 70 -4.08 -6.12 -9.23
C SER A 70 -4.18 -7.35 -10.12
N SER A 71 -5.38 -7.64 -10.65
CA SER A 71 -5.59 -8.72 -11.62
C SER A 71 -4.74 -8.55 -12.88
N GLU A 72 -4.30 -7.35 -13.16
CA GLU A 72 -3.45 -7.03 -14.31
C GLU A 72 -1.95 -7.18 -14.02
N GLY A 73 -1.61 -7.60 -12.80
CA GLY A 73 -0.22 -7.81 -12.40
C GLY A 73 0.51 -6.56 -11.94
N ASN A 74 -0.18 -5.47 -11.68
CA ASN A 74 0.45 -4.23 -11.21
C ASN A 74 0.53 -4.20 -9.69
N ALA A 75 1.72 -3.86 -9.16
CA ALA A 75 1.88 -3.63 -7.73
C ALA A 75 1.21 -2.32 -7.34
N LEU A 76 0.33 -2.38 -6.36
CA LEU A 76 -0.48 -1.25 -5.92
C LEU A 76 -0.34 -1.04 -4.41
N ILE A 77 -0.48 0.22 -4.00
CA ILE A 77 -0.62 0.58 -2.60
C ILE A 77 -1.93 1.32 -2.42
N ARG A 78 -2.67 0.99 -1.37
CA ARG A 78 -3.78 1.78 -0.90
C ARG A 78 -3.39 2.42 0.42
N GLY A 79 -3.55 3.73 0.49
CA GLY A 79 -3.22 4.48 1.70
C GLY A 79 -4.02 5.76 1.80
N TYR A 80 -3.89 6.41 2.95
CA TYR A 80 -4.53 7.70 3.18
C TYR A 80 -3.51 8.81 2.95
N GLN A 81 -3.78 9.65 1.95
CA GLN A 81 -2.95 10.82 1.69
C GLN A 81 -3.22 11.87 2.75
N VAL A 82 -2.24 12.13 3.61
CA VAL A 82 -2.38 13.11 4.68
C VAL A 82 -1.95 14.50 4.25
N GLU A 83 -0.99 14.57 3.32
CA GLU A 83 -0.52 15.83 2.76
C GLU A 83 -0.26 15.68 1.27
N GLY A 84 -0.37 16.78 0.53
CA GLY A 84 -0.17 16.85 -0.89
C GLY A 84 -1.47 17.13 -1.62
N VAL A 85 -1.35 17.38 -2.92
CA VAL A 85 -2.49 17.69 -3.77
C VAL A 85 -2.48 16.74 -4.96
N SER A 86 -3.59 16.05 -5.21
CA SER A 86 -3.72 15.21 -6.38
C SER A 86 -3.82 16.05 -7.66
N LYS A 87 -3.62 15.40 -8.81
CA LYS A 87 -3.72 16.06 -10.11
C LYS A 87 -5.07 16.73 -10.35
N SER A 88 -6.12 16.20 -9.71
CA SER A 88 -7.47 16.77 -9.77
C SER A 88 -7.70 17.89 -8.74
N GLY A 89 -6.69 18.27 -7.98
CA GLY A 89 -6.80 19.29 -6.94
C GLY A 89 -7.36 18.78 -5.62
N LYS A 90 -7.63 17.49 -5.48
CA LYS A 90 -8.15 16.92 -4.25
C LYS A 90 -7.05 16.85 -3.18
N GLY A 91 -7.39 17.25 -1.96
CA GLY A 91 -6.51 17.18 -0.82
C GLY A 91 -6.50 15.79 -0.16
N PRO A 92 -6.46 15.75 1.19
CA PRO A 92 -6.37 14.48 1.93
C PRO A 92 -7.49 13.50 1.60
N GLY A 93 -7.19 12.21 1.70
CA GLY A 93 -8.18 11.16 1.48
C GLY A 93 -7.56 9.84 1.06
N TRP A 94 -8.40 8.83 0.94
CA TRP A 94 -7.96 7.53 0.46
C TRP A 94 -7.56 7.57 -1.01
N ARG A 95 -6.44 6.92 -1.33
CA ARG A 95 -5.90 6.86 -2.69
C ARG A 95 -5.34 5.48 -2.96
N VAL A 96 -5.31 5.14 -4.26
CA VAL A 96 -4.61 3.96 -4.77
C VAL A 96 -3.51 4.46 -5.69
N TYR A 97 -2.30 3.96 -5.50
CA TYR A 97 -1.16 4.34 -6.32
C TYR A 97 -0.53 3.10 -6.96
N GLN A 98 -0.10 3.24 -8.20
CA GLN A 98 0.75 2.22 -8.82
C GLN A 98 2.17 2.43 -8.34
N ILE A 99 2.74 1.42 -7.70
CA ILE A 99 4.05 1.56 -7.06
C ILE A 99 5.14 1.89 -8.08
N LYS A 100 5.07 1.33 -9.28
CA LYS A 100 6.06 1.63 -10.33
C LYS A 100 6.09 3.10 -10.74
N LYS A 101 5.01 3.83 -10.53
CA LYS A 101 4.90 5.26 -10.86
C LYS A 101 5.30 6.17 -9.72
N MET A 102 5.51 5.64 -8.53
CA MET A 102 5.98 6.41 -7.39
C MET A 102 7.47 6.67 -7.54
N GLU A 103 7.87 7.91 -7.28
CA GLU A 103 9.28 8.31 -7.36
C GLU A 103 9.80 8.72 -5.99
N LYS A 104 11.06 8.42 -5.72
CA LYS A 104 11.73 8.83 -4.48
C LYS A 104 10.95 8.42 -3.22
N VAL A 105 10.54 7.16 -3.16
CA VAL A 105 9.80 6.63 -2.01
C VAL A 105 10.74 6.52 -0.83
N VAL A 106 10.42 7.22 0.25
CA VAL A 106 11.20 7.16 1.49
C VAL A 106 10.28 7.11 2.70
N ASN A 107 10.80 6.56 3.79
CA ASN A 107 10.11 6.59 5.07
C ASN A 107 10.18 8.00 5.64
N TYR A 108 9.04 8.54 6.07
CA TYR A 108 8.96 9.89 6.60
C TYR A 108 9.32 9.95 8.09
N PHE A 109 9.48 8.78 8.73
CA PHE A 109 9.83 8.65 10.15
C PHE A 109 8.85 9.33 11.12
N GLU A 110 7.62 9.54 10.68
CA GLU A 110 6.52 10.02 11.51
C GLU A 110 5.50 8.90 11.64
N PHE A 111 5.10 8.60 12.87
CA PHE A 111 4.15 7.53 13.16
C PHE A 111 2.72 7.97 12.91
N PHE A 112 1.87 7.02 12.55
CA PHE A 112 0.43 7.23 12.51
C PHE A 112 -0.28 6.13 13.28
N ASN A 113 -1.49 6.43 13.76
CA ASN A 113 -2.33 5.45 14.43
C ASN A 113 -3.38 4.95 13.45
N VAL A 114 -3.41 3.64 13.23
CA VAL A 114 -4.37 3.00 12.33
C VAL A 114 -5.81 3.38 12.69
N ASP A 115 -6.10 3.51 13.99
CA ASP A 115 -7.45 3.82 14.48
C ASP A 115 -7.91 5.25 14.15
N ASP A 116 -6.99 6.12 13.74
CA ASP A 116 -7.35 7.49 13.32
C ASP A 116 -7.94 7.55 11.92
N PHE A 117 -7.96 6.42 11.20
CA PHE A 117 -8.41 6.36 9.82
C PHE A 117 -9.59 5.41 9.68
N ASP A 118 -10.60 5.84 8.92
CA ASP A 118 -11.76 5.01 8.60
C ASP A 118 -11.43 4.12 7.40
N PHE A 119 -10.75 3.01 7.67
CA PHE A 119 -10.28 2.09 6.64
C PHE A 119 -11.36 1.08 6.24
N ASP A 120 -11.69 1.07 4.94
CA ASP A 120 -12.58 0.06 4.37
C ASP A 120 -11.76 -1.18 3.97
N GLU A 121 -11.81 -2.21 4.80
CA GLU A 121 -11.13 -3.48 4.56
C GLU A 121 -11.68 -4.22 3.33
N PHE A 122 -12.79 -3.77 2.79
CA PHE A 122 -13.54 -4.46 1.74
C PHE A 122 -13.28 -3.95 0.34
N TYR A 123 -12.28 -3.12 0.16
CA TYR A 123 -12.03 -2.55 -1.15
C TYR A 123 -11.61 -3.66 -2.15
N PRO A 124 -12.37 -3.90 -3.24
CA PRO A 124 -12.20 -5.11 -4.06
C PRO A 124 -11.19 -4.97 -5.21
N TRP A 125 -10.30 -4.01 -5.17
CA TRP A 125 -9.41 -3.70 -6.29
C TRP A 125 -8.19 -4.62 -6.41
N THR A 126 -7.87 -5.36 -5.36
CA THR A 126 -6.62 -6.10 -5.26
C THR A 126 -6.83 -7.59 -5.50
N TYR A 127 -6.04 -8.16 -6.39
CA TYR A 127 -6.03 -9.58 -6.68
C TYR A 127 -5.31 -10.38 -5.61
N LYS A 128 -4.14 -9.92 -5.21
CA LYS A 128 -3.37 -10.49 -4.09
C LYS A 128 -2.99 -9.39 -3.12
N VAL A 129 -3.03 -9.70 -1.84
CA VAL A 129 -2.58 -8.78 -0.80
C VAL A 129 -1.27 -9.29 -0.23
N PHE A 130 -0.21 -8.48 -0.29
CA PHE A 130 1.05 -8.79 0.35
C PHE A 130 1.02 -8.43 1.83
N LYS A 131 0.44 -7.28 2.15
CA LYS A 131 0.32 -6.81 3.53
C LYS A 131 -0.85 -5.85 3.67
N MET A 132 -1.55 -5.97 4.80
CA MET A 132 -2.62 -5.06 5.18
C MET A 132 -2.52 -4.78 6.68
N LEU A 133 -2.68 -3.53 7.06
CA LEU A 133 -2.70 -3.12 8.46
C LEU A 133 -4.03 -3.39 9.14
#